data_c72d060773bac830a6323d166afb35ec
#
_entry.id   c72d060773bac830a6323d166afb35ec
#
_cell.length_a   1.000
_cell.length_b   1.000
_cell.length_c   1.000
_cell.angle_alpha   90.00
_cell.angle_beta   90.00
_cell.angle_gamma   90.00
#
_symmetry.space_group_name_H-M   'P 1'
#
loop_
_entity.id
_entity.type
_entity.pdbx_description
1 polymer ?
#
loop_
_entity_poly.entity_id
_entity_poly.type
_entity_poly.pdbx_seq_one_letter_code
_entity_poly.pdbx_strand_id
1 'polypeptide(L)'
;VVSAVLAALLAFAAAGGIFVFAVRTSAGQVIDQRLLEYGRELPAATQVPYWLSMSVVSNPLTWVIGAAIVVLLVVLGAVLPSERGQRGVGSRIATAATLLLFPPVTIVLIRALRDGTYRPRFHDWIAETNNSAPSGHAAAIAALVVAVTLAAPPLLRPWVAALGGTWAAIIDFGLVAAGWHRPSDVAISTLLIVGAAVLLPDPHRGSTTTVPRVVGFAVCLLTVVAASITVAVYYPRIEQVVIAALVAGVVGVCLGILVAFKSGDRAGVAASRVDDPWAQQRRDHHLVG
;
A
#
# COMPACT_ATOMS: atom_id res chain seq x y z
N VAL A 1 7.97 -4.17 17.33
CA VAL A 1 6.75 -5.00 17.21
C VAL A 1 5.52 -4.20 17.61
N VAL A 2 5.47 -3.57 18.79
CA VAL A 2 4.29 -2.83 19.28
C VAL A 2 3.85 -1.74 18.30
N SER A 3 4.77 -0.93 17.77
CA SER A 3 4.45 0.14 16.81
C SER A 3 3.84 -0.38 15.51
N ALA A 4 4.32 -1.52 15.00
CA ALA A 4 3.77 -2.13 13.79
C ALA A 4 2.36 -2.68 14.02
N VAL A 5 2.11 -3.32 15.16
CA VAL A 5 0.77 -3.79 15.55
C VAL A 5 -0.19 -2.60 15.69
N LEU A 6 0.24 -1.52 16.35
CA LEU A 6 -0.60 -0.32 16.49
C LEU A 6 -0.92 0.31 15.12
N ALA A 7 0.06 0.42 14.22
CA ALA A 7 -0.17 0.94 12.87
C ALA A 7 -1.14 0.07 12.07
N ALA A 8 -1.02 -1.26 12.17
CA ALA A 8 -1.95 -2.19 11.53
C ALA A 8 -3.37 -2.05 12.11
N LEU A 9 -3.50 -1.96 13.44
CA LEU A 9 -4.80 -1.76 14.09
C LEU A 9 -5.44 -0.43 13.68
N LEU A 10 -4.66 0.65 13.58
CA LEU A 10 -5.16 1.94 13.12
C LEU A 10 -5.63 1.87 11.66
N ALA A 11 -4.89 1.19 10.78
CA ALA A 11 -5.30 1.00 9.40
C ALA A 11 -6.59 0.18 9.29
N PHE A 12 -6.72 -0.91 10.05
CA PHE A 12 -7.94 -1.72 10.09
C PHE A 12 -9.12 -0.97 10.71
N ALA A 13 -8.88 -0.18 11.76
CA ALA A 13 -9.91 0.67 12.36
C ALA A 13 -10.38 1.75 11.38
N ALA A 14 -9.46 2.38 10.64
CA ALA A 14 -9.80 3.35 9.60
C ALA A 14 -10.61 2.70 8.47
N ALA A 15 -10.20 1.52 7.98
CA ALA A 15 -10.95 0.75 6.99
C ALA A 15 -12.36 0.40 7.48
N GLY A 16 -12.47 -0.08 8.72
CA GLY A 16 -13.76 -0.36 9.37
C GLY A 16 -14.63 0.88 9.53
N GLY A 17 -14.05 2.00 9.96
CA GLY A 17 -14.74 3.28 10.07
C GLY A 17 -15.29 3.79 8.73
N ILE A 18 -14.47 3.74 7.67
CA ILE A 18 -14.92 4.08 6.32
C ILE A 18 -16.03 3.13 5.86
N PHE A 19 -15.89 1.82 6.10
CA PHE A 19 -16.93 0.85 5.76
C PHE A 19 -18.25 1.15 6.47
N VAL A 20 -18.20 1.35 7.79
CA VAL A 20 -19.42 1.68 8.58
C VAL A 20 -20.04 2.98 8.08
N PHE A 21 -19.25 4.03 7.86
CA PHE A 21 -19.77 5.30 7.37
C PHE A 21 -20.35 5.16 5.96
N ALA A 22 -19.52 4.75 4.96
CA ALA A 22 -19.90 4.79 3.54
C ALA A 22 -20.89 3.70 3.15
N VAL A 23 -20.88 2.53 3.82
CA VAL A 23 -21.72 1.40 3.46
C VAL A 23 -22.95 1.27 4.37
N ARG A 24 -22.82 1.61 5.67
CA ARG A 24 -23.83 1.33 6.69
C ARG A 24 -24.62 2.56 7.15
N THR A 25 -24.34 3.76 6.61
CA THR A 25 -25.12 4.96 6.92
C THR A 25 -25.75 5.56 5.66
N SER A 26 -26.94 6.16 5.82
CA SER A 26 -27.64 6.87 4.75
C SER A 26 -26.80 8.03 4.20
N ALA A 27 -26.28 8.89 5.07
CA ALA A 27 -25.46 10.03 4.68
C ALA A 27 -24.17 9.61 3.95
N GLY A 28 -23.50 8.57 4.46
CA GLY A 28 -22.29 8.05 3.85
C GLY A 28 -22.53 7.49 2.47
N GLN A 29 -23.65 6.78 2.25
CA GLN A 29 -24.01 6.27 0.92
C GLN A 29 -24.26 7.41 -0.07
N VAL A 30 -24.91 8.51 0.33
CA VAL A 30 -25.13 9.69 -0.52
C VAL A 30 -23.79 10.31 -0.92
N ILE A 31 -22.90 10.55 0.05
CA ILE A 31 -21.60 11.17 -0.22
C ILE A 31 -20.76 10.27 -1.15
N ASP A 32 -20.67 8.99 -0.85
CA ASP A 32 -19.87 8.04 -1.61
C ASP A 32 -20.40 7.86 -3.04
N GLN A 33 -21.73 7.87 -3.20
CA GLN A 33 -22.37 7.83 -4.52
C GLN A 33 -22.11 9.13 -5.31
N ARG A 34 -22.19 10.31 -4.67
CA ARG A 34 -21.86 11.59 -5.32
C ARG A 34 -20.40 11.64 -5.77
N LEU A 35 -19.48 11.14 -4.95
CA LEU A 35 -18.06 11.05 -5.32
C LEU A 35 -17.86 10.12 -6.52
N LEU A 36 -18.59 9.00 -6.59
CA LEU A 36 -18.58 8.12 -7.77
C LEU A 36 -19.10 8.86 -9.01
N GLU A 37 -20.22 9.56 -8.90
CA GLU A 37 -20.83 10.30 -10.02
C GLU A 37 -19.90 11.41 -10.55
N TYR A 38 -19.21 12.12 -9.67
CA TYR A 38 -18.20 13.12 -10.05
C TYR A 38 -16.97 12.51 -10.71
N GLY A 39 -16.52 11.36 -10.25
CA GLY A 39 -15.38 10.65 -10.83
C GLY A 39 -15.72 9.94 -12.15
N ARG A 40 -17.00 9.58 -12.34
CA ARG A 40 -17.45 8.77 -13.48
C ARG A 40 -17.29 9.53 -14.78
N GLU A 41 -16.81 8.82 -15.77
CA GLU A 41 -16.71 9.34 -17.13
C GLU A 41 -17.93 9.01 -17.94
N LEU A 42 -18.43 10.01 -18.70
CA LEU A 42 -19.36 9.75 -19.78
C LEU A 42 -18.59 9.27 -21.02
N PRO A 43 -19.17 8.36 -21.83
CA PRO A 43 -18.45 7.46 -22.71
C PRO A 43 -17.58 8.19 -23.72
N ALA A 44 -16.30 8.19 -23.54
CA ALA A 44 -15.26 8.40 -24.54
C ALA A 44 -13.85 8.75 -24.04
N ALA A 45 -13.46 8.51 -22.83
CA ALA A 45 -12.05 8.57 -22.47
C ALA A 45 -11.32 7.33 -23.00
N THR A 46 -11.16 7.32 -24.25
CA THR A 46 -10.80 6.14 -25.01
C THR A 46 -9.30 6.04 -25.29
N GLN A 47 -8.47 6.80 -24.58
CA GLN A 47 -7.03 6.86 -24.86
C GLN A 47 -6.12 6.62 -23.66
N VAL A 48 -6.64 6.09 -22.57
CA VAL A 48 -5.75 5.69 -21.47
C VAL A 48 -4.92 4.50 -21.93
N PRO A 49 -3.58 4.59 -21.89
CA PRO A 49 -2.72 3.46 -22.26
C PRO A 49 -3.08 2.21 -21.46
N TYR A 50 -3.02 1.04 -22.11
CA TYR A 50 -3.39 -0.24 -21.49
C TYR A 50 -2.73 -0.46 -20.12
N TRP A 51 -1.46 -0.09 -19.98
CA TRP A 51 -0.70 -0.26 -18.73
C TRP A 51 -1.12 0.70 -17.60
N LEU A 52 -1.93 1.73 -17.90
CA LEU A 52 -2.61 2.59 -16.92
C LEU A 52 -4.09 2.23 -16.75
N SER A 53 -4.59 1.29 -17.55
CA SER A 53 -5.97 0.84 -17.51
C SER A 53 -6.16 -0.21 -16.41
N MET A 54 -7.34 -0.24 -15.81
CA MET A 54 -7.73 -1.30 -14.85
C MET A 54 -7.68 -2.71 -15.46
N SER A 55 -7.73 -2.85 -16.77
CA SER A 55 -7.61 -4.14 -17.48
C SER A 55 -6.26 -4.84 -17.24
N VAL A 56 -5.23 -4.07 -16.89
CA VAL A 56 -3.90 -4.62 -16.58
C VAL A 56 -3.94 -5.59 -15.39
N VAL A 57 -4.82 -5.36 -14.41
CA VAL A 57 -4.96 -6.21 -13.22
C VAL A 57 -5.52 -7.60 -13.56
N SER A 58 -6.32 -7.69 -14.62
CA SER A 58 -6.90 -8.96 -15.07
C SER A 58 -5.96 -9.76 -16.00
N ASN A 59 -4.83 -9.16 -16.42
CA ASN A 59 -3.89 -9.82 -17.33
C ASN A 59 -2.92 -10.72 -16.54
N PRO A 60 -2.83 -12.03 -16.84
CA PRO A 60 -1.87 -12.94 -16.19
C PRO A 60 -0.42 -12.48 -16.32
N LEU A 61 -0.03 -11.84 -17.41
CA LEU A 61 1.33 -11.35 -17.63
C LEU A 61 1.75 -10.31 -16.58
N THR A 62 0.83 -9.47 -16.11
CA THR A 62 1.08 -8.52 -15.01
C THR A 62 1.56 -9.23 -13.75
N TRP A 63 0.95 -10.37 -13.42
CA TRP A 63 1.31 -11.15 -12.24
C TRP A 63 2.65 -11.88 -12.42
N VAL A 64 2.91 -12.40 -13.62
CA VAL A 64 4.21 -13.02 -13.94
C VAL A 64 5.34 -11.99 -13.85
N ILE A 65 5.17 -10.81 -14.44
CA ILE A 65 6.15 -9.72 -14.38
C ILE A 65 6.33 -9.26 -12.93
N GLY A 66 5.24 -9.06 -12.19
CA GLY A 66 5.31 -8.66 -10.78
C GLY A 66 6.05 -9.68 -9.91
N ALA A 67 5.78 -10.97 -10.10
CA ALA A 67 6.48 -12.04 -9.41
C ALA A 67 7.99 -12.06 -9.77
N ALA A 68 8.33 -11.90 -11.04
CA ALA A 68 9.73 -11.81 -11.48
C ALA A 68 10.46 -10.62 -10.86
N ILE A 69 9.80 -9.45 -10.78
CA ILE A 69 10.35 -8.25 -10.13
C ILE A 69 10.58 -8.53 -8.63
N VAL A 70 9.63 -9.14 -7.92
CA VAL A 70 9.79 -9.49 -6.50
C VAL A 70 11.01 -10.38 -6.30
N VAL A 71 11.15 -11.44 -7.09
CA VAL A 71 12.30 -12.36 -7.02
C VAL A 71 13.60 -11.62 -7.30
N LEU A 72 13.65 -10.83 -8.37
CA LEU A 72 14.83 -10.04 -8.75
C LEU A 72 15.25 -9.09 -7.62
N LEU A 73 14.32 -8.36 -7.02
CA LEU A 73 14.63 -7.41 -5.94
C LEU A 73 15.09 -8.10 -4.66
N VAL A 74 14.54 -9.28 -4.32
CA VAL A 74 15.02 -10.09 -3.20
C VAL A 74 16.45 -10.59 -3.47
N VAL A 75 16.74 -11.02 -4.68
CA VAL A 75 18.11 -11.44 -5.10
C VAL A 75 19.05 -10.26 -5.08
N LEU A 76 18.67 -9.13 -5.66
CA LEU A 76 19.47 -7.90 -5.65
C LEU A 76 19.84 -7.47 -4.22
N GLY A 77 18.87 -7.46 -3.32
CA GLY A 77 19.11 -7.15 -1.90
C GLY A 77 20.00 -8.19 -1.20
N ALA A 78 20.16 -9.37 -1.79
CA ALA A 78 21.05 -10.40 -1.31
C ALA A 78 22.51 -10.20 -1.75
N VAL A 79 22.71 -9.59 -2.90
CA VAL A 79 24.04 -9.35 -3.51
C VAL A 79 24.64 -8.03 -2.99
N LEU A 80 23.79 -7.06 -2.67
CA LEU A 80 24.26 -5.78 -2.13
C LEU A 80 24.96 -5.97 -0.78
N PRO A 81 26.08 -5.27 -0.54
CA PRO A 81 26.85 -5.38 0.69
C PRO A 81 25.98 -5.05 1.92
N SER A 82 25.99 -5.95 2.90
CA SER A 82 25.37 -5.74 4.19
C SER A 82 26.41 -5.93 5.27
N GLU A 83 26.62 -4.93 6.11
CA GLU A 83 27.65 -4.96 7.20
C GLU A 83 27.29 -5.94 8.33
N ARG A 84 26.06 -6.44 8.38
CA ARG A 84 25.59 -7.38 9.40
C ARG A 84 25.17 -8.68 8.79
N GLY A 85 26.07 -9.65 8.77
CA GLY A 85 25.86 -11.06 8.48
C GLY A 85 24.75 -11.41 7.47
N GLN A 86 25.11 -11.99 6.37
CA GLN A 86 24.13 -12.39 5.35
C GLN A 86 23.12 -13.38 5.95
N ARG A 87 21.83 -13.12 5.73
CA ARG A 87 20.79 -14.09 6.03
C ARG A 87 21.03 -15.37 5.24
N GLY A 88 20.85 -16.51 5.90
CA GLY A 88 20.93 -17.82 5.24
C GLY A 88 19.94 -17.90 4.07
N VAL A 89 20.28 -18.73 3.08
CA VAL A 89 19.46 -18.94 1.86
C VAL A 89 18.01 -19.28 2.21
N GLY A 90 17.78 -20.13 3.23
CA GLY A 90 16.44 -20.51 3.67
C GLY A 90 15.57 -19.31 4.10
N SER A 91 16.15 -18.33 4.81
CA SER A 91 15.41 -17.12 5.21
C SER A 91 15.02 -16.24 4.00
N ARG A 92 15.83 -16.21 2.95
CA ARG A 92 15.55 -15.48 1.71
C ARG A 92 14.45 -16.15 0.91
N ILE A 93 14.48 -17.46 0.80
CA ILE A 93 13.42 -18.25 0.15
C ILE A 93 12.10 -18.03 0.89
N ALA A 94 12.09 -18.13 2.22
CA ALA A 94 10.89 -17.89 3.02
C ALA A 94 10.33 -16.47 2.81
N THR A 95 11.21 -15.47 2.74
CA THR A 95 10.79 -14.08 2.46
C THR A 95 10.20 -13.93 1.05
N ALA A 96 10.87 -14.47 0.04
CA ALA A 96 10.36 -14.43 -1.34
C ALA A 96 9.00 -15.13 -1.44
N ALA A 97 8.87 -16.32 -0.83
CA ALA A 97 7.60 -17.05 -0.79
C ALA A 97 6.49 -16.25 -0.10
N THR A 98 6.80 -15.59 1.03
CA THR A 98 5.83 -14.73 1.74
C THR A 98 5.36 -13.58 0.85
N LEU A 99 6.27 -12.89 0.17
CA LEU A 99 5.93 -11.77 -0.70
C LEU A 99 5.18 -12.21 -1.97
N LEU A 100 5.50 -13.38 -2.53
CA LEU A 100 4.80 -13.95 -3.68
C LEU A 100 3.39 -14.45 -3.33
N LEU A 101 3.21 -14.99 -2.12
CA LEU A 101 1.92 -15.48 -1.64
C LEU A 101 1.02 -14.34 -1.11
N PHE A 102 1.59 -13.21 -0.73
CA PHE A 102 0.83 -12.11 -0.15
C PHE A 102 -0.30 -11.59 -1.07
N PRO A 103 -0.07 -11.28 -2.36
CA PRO A 103 -1.15 -10.83 -3.24
C PRO A 103 -2.28 -11.86 -3.41
N PRO A 104 -2.05 -13.12 -3.79
CA PRO A 104 -3.16 -14.05 -3.99
C PRO A 104 -3.94 -14.34 -2.70
N VAL A 105 -3.27 -14.46 -1.56
CA VAL A 105 -3.93 -14.69 -0.28
C VAL A 105 -4.80 -13.50 0.11
N THR A 106 -4.29 -12.29 0.00
CA THR A 106 -5.06 -11.08 0.34
C THR A 106 -6.22 -10.85 -0.61
N ILE A 107 -6.10 -11.14 -1.91
CA ILE A 107 -7.20 -11.06 -2.86
C ILE A 107 -8.35 -12.01 -2.45
N VAL A 108 -8.03 -13.24 -2.09
CA VAL A 108 -9.03 -14.23 -1.64
C VAL A 108 -9.73 -13.73 -0.37
N LEU A 109 -8.96 -13.23 0.62
CA LEU A 109 -9.52 -12.72 1.87
C LEU A 109 -10.41 -11.48 1.64
N ILE A 110 -10.00 -10.55 0.79
CA ILE A 110 -10.78 -9.35 0.45
C ILE A 110 -12.09 -9.73 -0.24
N ARG A 111 -12.04 -10.69 -1.17
CA ARG A 111 -13.28 -11.18 -1.83
C ARG A 111 -14.20 -11.86 -0.83
N ALA A 112 -13.68 -12.73 0.03
CA ALA A 112 -14.46 -13.38 1.07
C ALA A 112 -15.09 -12.35 2.03
N LEU A 113 -14.35 -11.29 2.41
CA LEU A 113 -14.88 -10.22 3.24
C LEU A 113 -16.00 -9.45 2.54
N ARG A 114 -15.83 -9.11 1.26
CA ARG A 114 -16.87 -8.44 0.47
C ARG A 114 -18.13 -9.29 0.37
N ASP A 115 -17.96 -10.57 0.04
CA ASP A 115 -19.08 -11.49 -0.20
C ASP A 115 -19.80 -11.85 1.11
N GLY A 116 -19.08 -11.79 2.26
CA GLY A 116 -19.65 -11.98 3.60
C GLY A 116 -20.29 -10.72 4.20
N THR A 117 -20.23 -9.57 3.53
CA THR A 117 -20.79 -8.32 4.04
C THR A 117 -21.99 -7.87 3.22
N TYR A 118 -22.98 -7.27 3.92
CA TYR A 118 -24.21 -6.76 3.32
C TYR A 118 -24.19 -5.24 3.22
N ARG A 119 -24.72 -4.69 2.11
CA ARG A 119 -24.96 -3.25 1.93
C ARG A 119 -26.47 -2.98 2.05
N PRO A 120 -26.94 -2.27 3.10
CA PRO A 120 -28.34 -1.90 3.19
C PRO A 120 -28.69 -0.87 2.09
N ARG A 121 -29.92 -0.90 1.60
CA ARG A 121 -30.43 0.06 0.64
C ARG A 121 -31.17 1.18 1.38
N PHE A 122 -30.54 2.35 1.47
CA PHE A 122 -31.17 3.51 2.11
C PHE A 122 -31.86 4.47 1.12
N HIS A 123 -31.48 4.39 -0.17
CA HIS A 123 -31.94 5.33 -1.19
C HIS A 123 -32.30 4.62 -2.48
N ASP A 124 -33.50 4.84 -3.00
CA ASP A 124 -33.97 4.21 -4.24
C ASP A 124 -33.31 4.76 -5.49
N TRP A 125 -32.81 5.99 -5.44
CA TRP A 125 -32.12 6.62 -6.58
C TRP A 125 -30.70 6.08 -6.80
N ILE A 126 -30.12 5.36 -5.84
CA ILE A 126 -28.83 4.69 -6.00
C ILE A 126 -29.07 3.37 -6.77
N ALA A 127 -28.71 3.34 -8.04
CA ALA A 127 -28.94 2.21 -8.92
C ALA A 127 -28.08 0.99 -8.54
N GLU A 128 -26.82 1.24 -8.14
CA GLU A 128 -25.88 0.19 -7.77
C GLU A 128 -26.16 -0.31 -6.34
N THR A 129 -26.98 -1.36 -6.23
CA THR A 129 -27.45 -1.90 -4.94
C THR A 129 -26.53 -2.96 -4.33
N ASN A 130 -25.65 -3.55 -5.14
CA ASN A 130 -24.74 -4.60 -4.67
C ASN A 130 -23.62 -4.04 -3.81
N ASN A 131 -23.18 -4.83 -2.83
CA ASN A 131 -21.98 -4.50 -2.07
C ASN A 131 -20.74 -4.69 -2.94
N SER A 132 -20.02 -3.60 -3.21
CA SER A 132 -18.75 -3.60 -3.95
C SER A 132 -17.54 -3.42 -3.04
N ALA A 133 -17.78 -3.16 -1.74
CA ALA A 133 -16.75 -2.92 -0.72
C ALA A 133 -16.40 -4.20 0.05
N PRO A 134 -15.11 -4.49 0.24
CA PRO A 134 -13.93 -3.84 -0.36
C PRO A 134 -13.72 -4.26 -1.82
N SER A 135 -13.00 -3.40 -2.60
CA SER A 135 -12.67 -3.68 -4.00
C SER A 135 -11.60 -4.77 -4.14
N GLY A 136 -11.92 -5.86 -4.84
CA GLY A 136 -10.96 -6.91 -5.16
C GLY A 136 -9.86 -6.46 -6.13
N HIS A 137 -10.17 -5.57 -7.07
CA HIS A 137 -9.19 -5.02 -8.03
C HIS A 137 -8.21 -4.05 -7.34
N ALA A 138 -8.72 -3.13 -6.52
CA ALA A 138 -7.87 -2.24 -5.74
C ALA A 138 -6.98 -3.02 -4.75
N ALA A 139 -7.51 -4.06 -4.11
CA ALA A 139 -6.71 -4.94 -3.26
C ALA A 139 -5.60 -5.64 -4.03
N ALA A 140 -5.90 -6.12 -5.24
CA ALA A 140 -4.93 -6.81 -6.07
C ALA A 140 -3.73 -5.91 -6.43
N ILE A 141 -4.00 -4.68 -6.92
CA ILE A 141 -2.94 -3.75 -7.30
C ILE A 141 -2.17 -3.24 -6.07
N ALA A 142 -2.86 -2.93 -4.97
CA ALA A 142 -2.22 -2.53 -3.72
C ALA A 142 -1.30 -3.64 -3.18
N ALA A 143 -1.73 -4.90 -3.19
CA ALA A 143 -0.94 -6.03 -2.73
C ALA A 143 0.30 -6.26 -3.60
N LEU A 144 0.18 -6.11 -4.92
CA LEU A 144 1.32 -6.21 -5.84
C LEU A 144 2.34 -5.11 -5.57
N VAL A 145 1.90 -3.86 -5.49
CA VAL A 145 2.77 -2.70 -5.20
C VAL A 145 3.46 -2.85 -3.85
N VAL A 146 2.73 -3.29 -2.84
CA VAL A 146 3.28 -3.57 -1.50
C VAL A 146 4.33 -4.66 -1.55
N ALA A 147 4.07 -5.78 -2.23
CA ALA A 147 5.03 -6.89 -2.34
C ALA A 147 6.33 -6.44 -3.01
N VAL A 148 6.24 -5.69 -4.12
CA VAL A 148 7.41 -5.12 -4.83
C VAL A 148 8.14 -4.10 -3.95
N THR A 149 7.40 -3.23 -3.24
CA THR A 149 7.99 -2.25 -2.32
C THR A 149 8.76 -2.90 -1.18
N LEU A 150 8.20 -3.95 -0.58
CA LEU A 150 8.86 -4.68 0.51
C LEU A 150 10.05 -5.51 0.00
N ALA A 151 9.99 -6.05 -1.21
CA ALA A 151 11.11 -6.74 -1.85
C ALA A 151 12.28 -5.81 -2.17
N ALA A 152 12.02 -4.52 -2.38
CA ALA A 152 13.04 -3.55 -2.75
C ALA A 152 14.05 -3.32 -1.61
N PRO A 153 15.37 -3.23 -1.93
CA PRO A 153 16.40 -2.78 -1.00
C PRO A 153 16.02 -1.43 -0.36
N PRO A 154 16.40 -1.16 0.91
CA PRO A 154 15.95 0.04 1.63
C PRO A 154 16.18 1.36 0.88
N LEU A 155 17.28 1.47 0.17
CA LEU A 155 17.62 2.68 -0.62
C LEU A 155 16.68 2.89 -1.81
N LEU A 156 16.22 1.80 -2.46
CA LEU A 156 15.31 1.86 -3.60
C LEU A 156 13.84 1.88 -3.20
N ARG A 157 13.53 1.44 -1.99
CA ARG A 157 12.17 1.28 -1.48
C ARG A 157 11.28 2.54 -1.62
N PRO A 158 11.75 3.77 -1.30
CA PRO A 158 10.95 4.97 -1.47
C PRO A 158 10.57 5.24 -2.91
N TRP A 159 11.49 5.03 -3.84
CA TRP A 159 11.26 5.22 -5.28
C TRP A 159 10.26 4.20 -5.83
N VAL A 160 10.45 2.93 -5.45
CA VAL A 160 9.52 1.86 -5.81
C VAL A 160 8.12 2.13 -5.25
N ALA A 161 8.03 2.61 -4.00
CA ALA A 161 6.76 2.97 -3.39
C ALA A 161 6.09 4.16 -4.09
N ALA A 162 6.85 5.21 -4.44
CA ALA A 162 6.30 6.38 -5.13
C ALA A 162 5.81 6.04 -6.54
N LEU A 163 6.62 5.32 -7.33
CA LEU A 163 6.24 4.91 -8.69
C LEU A 163 5.08 3.92 -8.69
N GLY A 164 5.18 2.88 -7.85
CA GLY A 164 4.12 1.88 -7.71
C GLY A 164 2.84 2.47 -7.15
N GLY A 165 2.95 3.38 -6.18
CA GLY A 165 1.81 4.10 -5.61
C GLY A 165 1.11 5.00 -6.63
N THR A 166 1.88 5.73 -7.43
CA THR A 166 1.33 6.54 -8.53
C THR A 166 0.57 5.66 -9.52
N TRP A 167 1.18 4.55 -9.92
CA TRP A 167 0.55 3.59 -10.83
C TRP A 167 -0.73 2.98 -10.22
N ALA A 168 -0.69 2.55 -8.96
CA ALA A 168 -1.85 2.03 -8.26
C ALA A 168 -2.98 3.07 -8.18
N ALA A 169 -2.65 4.32 -7.82
CA ALA A 169 -3.62 5.40 -7.69
C ALA A 169 -4.33 5.72 -9.02
N ILE A 170 -3.61 5.68 -10.14
CA ILE A 170 -4.19 5.91 -11.48
C ILE A 170 -5.15 4.76 -11.85
N ILE A 171 -4.77 3.51 -11.59
CA ILE A 171 -5.65 2.36 -11.85
C ILE A 171 -6.86 2.39 -10.92
N ASP A 172 -6.67 2.70 -9.65
CA ASP A 172 -7.74 2.82 -8.66
C ASP A 172 -8.72 3.94 -9.02
N PHE A 173 -8.23 5.08 -9.51
CA PHE A 173 -9.08 6.11 -10.09
C PHE A 173 -9.84 5.60 -11.33
N GLY A 174 -9.17 4.81 -12.18
CA GLY A 174 -9.81 4.18 -13.34
C GLY A 174 -10.99 3.27 -12.97
N LEU A 175 -10.94 2.58 -11.82
CA LEU A 175 -12.07 1.80 -11.30
C LEU A 175 -13.27 2.68 -10.93
N VAL A 176 -13.00 3.89 -10.39
CA VAL A 176 -14.03 4.89 -10.07
C VAL A 176 -14.58 5.51 -11.33
N ALA A 177 -13.71 5.93 -12.26
CA ALA A 177 -14.11 6.54 -13.53
C ALA A 177 -14.97 5.60 -14.40
N ALA A 178 -14.67 4.31 -14.38
CA ALA A 178 -15.50 3.28 -15.04
C ALA A 178 -16.82 2.97 -14.31
N GLY A 179 -17.01 3.49 -13.11
CA GLY A 179 -18.19 3.22 -12.31
C GLY A 179 -18.24 1.83 -11.67
N TRP A 180 -17.11 1.12 -11.62
CA TRP A 180 -17.06 -0.25 -11.07
C TRP A 180 -16.99 -0.26 -9.56
N HIS A 181 -16.30 0.73 -8.98
CA HIS A 181 -16.09 0.84 -7.54
C HIS A 181 -16.23 2.29 -7.07
N ARG A 182 -16.74 2.46 -5.87
CA ARG A 182 -16.79 3.76 -5.20
C ARG A 182 -15.41 4.10 -4.60
N PRO A 183 -15.09 5.38 -4.37
CA PRO A 183 -13.84 5.78 -3.72
C PRO A 183 -13.63 5.10 -2.37
N SER A 184 -14.71 4.89 -1.59
CA SER A 184 -14.64 4.18 -0.31
C SER A 184 -14.22 2.72 -0.47
N ASP A 185 -14.68 2.00 -1.51
CA ASP A 185 -14.34 0.61 -1.76
C ASP A 185 -12.83 0.44 -1.98
N VAL A 186 -12.25 1.39 -2.72
CA VAL A 186 -10.80 1.46 -3.01
C VAL A 186 -10.02 1.79 -1.74
N ALA A 187 -10.44 2.81 -1.00
CA ALA A 187 -9.78 3.24 0.23
C ALA A 187 -9.74 2.13 1.29
N ILE A 188 -10.86 1.43 1.49
CA ILE A 188 -10.95 0.30 2.42
C ILE A 188 -9.95 -0.79 2.01
N SER A 189 -9.88 -1.14 0.72
CA SER A 189 -8.97 -2.18 0.22
C SER A 189 -7.51 -1.82 0.46
N THR A 190 -7.11 -0.60 0.11
CA THR A 190 -5.74 -0.11 0.29
C THR A 190 -5.33 -0.13 1.77
N LEU A 191 -6.21 0.34 2.67
CA LEU A 191 -5.96 0.34 4.11
C LEU A 191 -5.82 -1.08 4.67
N LEU A 192 -6.67 -2.02 4.26
CA LEU A 192 -6.59 -3.41 4.69
C LEU A 192 -5.29 -4.07 4.22
N ILE A 193 -4.90 -3.87 2.96
CA ILE A 193 -3.68 -4.43 2.39
C ILE A 193 -2.44 -3.88 3.08
N VAL A 194 -2.35 -2.55 3.25
CA VAL A 194 -1.18 -1.93 3.88
C VAL A 194 -1.14 -2.24 5.38
N GLY A 195 -2.28 -2.28 6.06
CA GLY A 195 -2.37 -2.73 7.45
C GLY A 195 -1.81 -4.14 7.64
N ALA A 196 -2.18 -5.08 6.76
CA ALA A 196 -1.60 -6.43 6.77
C ALA A 196 -0.10 -6.43 6.45
N ALA A 197 0.34 -5.61 5.48
CA ALA A 197 1.73 -5.52 5.05
C ALA A 197 2.69 -4.98 6.13
N VAL A 198 2.21 -4.08 6.98
CA VAL A 198 3.01 -3.57 8.11
C VAL A 198 3.40 -4.69 9.07
N LEU A 199 2.59 -5.74 9.19
CA LEU A 199 2.86 -6.91 10.03
C LEU A 199 3.85 -7.90 9.39
N LEU A 200 4.04 -7.86 8.06
CA LEU A 200 4.97 -8.77 7.39
C LEU A 200 6.41 -8.55 7.87
N PRO A 201 7.24 -9.61 7.89
CA PRO A 201 8.65 -9.45 8.21
C PRO A 201 9.37 -8.59 7.17
N ASP A 202 10.29 -7.73 7.61
CA ASP A 202 11.13 -6.97 6.69
C ASP A 202 12.24 -7.87 6.11
N PRO A 203 12.27 -8.07 4.78
CA PRO A 203 13.31 -8.87 4.14
C PRO A 203 14.73 -8.31 4.31
N HIS A 204 14.85 -7.00 4.46
CA HIS A 204 16.13 -6.30 4.60
C HIS A 204 16.45 -5.89 6.05
N ARG A 205 15.84 -6.53 7.02
CA ARG A 205 16.10 -6.27 8.44
C ARG A 205 17.57 -6.53 8.75
N GLY A 206 18.31 -5.49 9.06
CA GLY A 206 19.76 -5.57 9.29
C GLY A 206 20.58 -4.64 8.40
N SER A 207 19.98 -4.04 7.37
CA SER A 207 20.64 -3.00 6.59
C SER A 207 21.01 -1.80 7.46
N THR A 208 22.22 -1.26 7.25
CA THR A 208 22.71 -0.05 7.92
C THR A 208 22.08 1.21 7.36
N THR A 209 21.47 1.12 6.18
CA THR A 209 20.84 2.27 5.51
C THR A 209 19.54 2.63 6.22
N THR A 210 19.56 3.73 6.98
CA THR A 210 18.35 4.31 7.58
C THR A 210 17.78 5.33 6.62
N VAL A 211 16.57 5.07 6.14
CA VAL A 211 15.80 6.06 5.35
C VAL A 211 15.10 6.98 6.35
N PRO A 212 15.31 8.31 6.28
CA PRO A 212 14.64 9.26 7.16
C PRO A 212 13.11 9.16 7.03
N ARG A 213 12.38 9.33 8.13
CA ARG A 213 10.90 9.30 8.12
C ARG A 213 10.28 10.35 7.20
N VAL A 214 10.96 11.46 6.99
CA VAL A 214 10.54 12.51 6.05
C VAL A 214 10.37 11.97 4.62
N VAL A 215 11.10 10.93 4.26
CA VAL A 215 10.96 10.27 2.94
C VAL A 215 9.59 9.63 2.76
N GLY A 216 8.97 9.14 3.84
CA GLY A 216 7.58 8.66 3.78
C GLY A 216 6.60 9.76 3.35
N PHE A 217 6.78 10.98 3.87
CA PHE A 217 5.99 12.14 3.45
C PHE A 217 6.26 12.50 1.98
N ALA A 218 7.53 12.47 1.55
CA ALA A 218 7.89 12.72 0.15
C ALA A 218 7.25 11.67 -0.79
N VAL A 219 7.21 10.39 -0.40
CA VAL A 219 6.51 9.34 -1.16
C VAL A 219 5.03 9.67 -1.30
N CYS A 220 4.36 10.07 -0.20
CA CYS A 220 2.96 10.47 -0.24
C CYS A 220 2.74 11.63 -1.22
N LEU A 221 3.51 12.70 -1.09
CA LEU A 221 3.39 13.88 -1.93
C LEU A 221 3.63 13.58 -3.41
N LEU A 222 4.69 12.83 -3.72
CA LEU A 222 5.00 12.42 -5.09
C LEU A 222 3.88 11.56 -5.70
N THR A 223 3.33 10.62 -4.94
CA THR A 223 2.21 9.80 -5.39
C THR A 223 0.99 10.67 -5.74
N VAL A 224 0.61 11.60 -4.86
CA VAL A 224 -0.54 12.47 -5.08
C VAL A 224 -0.34 13.37 -6.29
N VAL A 225 0.81 14.05 -6.36
CA VAL A 225 1.11 15.00 -7.46
C VAL A 225 1.19 14.27 -8.80
N ALA A 226 1.98 13.19 -8.88
CA ALA A 226 2.17 12.47 -10.13
C ALA A 226 0.88 11.82 -10.64
N ALA A 227 0.07 11.21 -9.76
CA ALA A 227 -1.21 10.62 -10.14
C ALA A 227 -2.20 11.70 -10.61
N SER A 228 -2.30 12.83 -9.89
CA SER A 228 -3.19 13.93 -10.26
C SER A 228 -2.82 14.56 -11.60
N ILE A 229 -1.53 14.78 -11.86
CA ILE A 229 -1.05 15.27 -13.15
C ILE A 229 -1.38 14.28 -14.26
N THR A 230 -1.13 13.00 -14.04
CA THR A 230 -1.44 11.96 -15.05
C THR A 230 -2.93 11.91 -15.34
N VAL A 231 -3.77 11.95 -14.31
CA VAL A 231 -5.23 11.97 -14.51
C VAL A 231 -5.66 13.26 -15.23
N ALA A 232 -5.10 14.42 -14.92
CA ALA A 232 -5.44 15.67 -15.60
C ALA A 232 -5.14 15.64 -17.11
N VAL A 233 -4.17 14.84 -17.54
CA VAL A 233 -3.84 14.67 -18.98
C VAL A 233 -4.90 13.84 -19.70
N TYR A 234 -5.40 12.76 -19.09
CA TYR A 234 -6.35 11.84 -19.73
C TYR A 234 -7.82 12.13 -19.39
N TYR A 235 -8.07 12.82 -18.28
CA TYR A 235 -9.39 13.14 -17.74
C TYR A 235 -9.43 14.62 -17.35
N PRO A 236 -9.73 15.52 -18.30
CA PRO A 236 -9.51 16.96 -18.13
C PRO A 236 -10.52 17.70 -17.22
N ARG A 237 -11.51 16.99 -16.65
CA ARG A 237 -12.48 17.63 -15.74
C ARG A 237 -11.89 17.76 -14.33
N ILE A 238 -12.07 18.92 -13.71
CA ILE A 238 -11.52 19.21 -12.39
C ILE A 238 -12.03 18.23 -11.31
N GLU A 239 -13.29 17.83 -11.42
CA GLU A 239 -13.91 16.87 -10.50
C GLU A 239 -13.16 15.54 -10.51
N GLN A 240 -12.76 15.05 -11.69
CA GLN A 240 -12.00 13.82 -11.85
C GLN A 240 -10.60 13.94 -11.26
N VAL A 241 -9.94 15.08 -11.46
CA VAL A 241 -8.63 15.35 -10.85
C VAL A 241 -8.72 15.40 -9.32
N VAL A 242 -9.77 15.99 -8.76
CA VAL A 242 -10.02 16.03 -7.32
C VAL A 242 -10.23 14.61 -6.76
N ILE A 243 -11.05 13.79 -7.40
CA ILE A 243 -11.27 12.40 -6.98
C ILE A 243 -9.96 11.59 -7.09
N ALA A 244 -9.20 11.79 -8.17
CA ALA A 244 -7.89 11.16 -8.32
C ALA A 244 -6.93 11.56 -7.20
N ALA A 245 -6.90 12.84 -6.81
CA ALA A 245 -6.08 13.33 -5.71
C ALA A 245 -6.50 12.70 -4.36
N LEU A 246 -7.80 12.51 -4.11
CA LEU A 246 -8.30 11.85 -2.91
C LEU A 246 -7.88 10.37 -2.87
N VAL A 247 -8.05 9.64 -3.97
CA VAL A 247 -7.62 8.24 -4.10
C VAL A 247 -6.11 8.12 -3.92
N ALA A 248 -5.35 8.97 -4.63
CA ALA A 248 -3.89 9.00 -4.53
C ALA A 248 -3.42 9.40 -3.12
N GLY A 249 -4.17 10.24 -2.42
CA GLY A 249 -3.92 10.61 -1.03
C GLY A 249 -3.92 9.38 -0.10
N VAL A 250 -4.94 8.53 -0.22
CA VAL A 250 -5.02 7.29 0.57
C VAL A 250 -3.86 6.35 0.24
N VAL A 251 -3.62 6.09 -1.05
CA VAL A 251 -2.52 5.22 -1.50
C VAL A 251 -1.17 5.77 -1.04
N GLY A 252 -0.92 7.05 -1.24
CA GLY A 252 0.35 7.70 -0.89
C GLY A 252 0.62 7.71 0.61
N VAL A 253 -0.39 8.05 1.44
CA VAL A 253 -0.28 7.99 2.91
C VAL A 253 0.02 6.57 3.38
N CYS A 254 -0.70 5.59 2.86
CA CYS A 254 -0.50 4.18 3.20
C CYS A 254 0.92 3.71 2.87
N LEU A 255 1.41 3.97 1.67
CA LEU A 255 2.76 3.58 1.24
C LEU A 255 3.85 4.40 1.95
N GLY A 256 3.61 5.68 2.20
CA GLY A 256 4.50 6.54 2.98
C GLY A 256 4.69 6.02 4.41
N ILE A 257 3.61 5.62 5.07
CA ILE A 257 3.64 4.96 6.38
C ILE A 257 4.41 3.64 6.29
N LEU A 258 4.12 2.79 5.31
CA LEU A 258 4.80 1.51 5.13
C LEU A 258 6.31 1.69 4.98
N VAL A 259 6.75 2.64 4.14
CA VAL A 259 8.18 2.96 3.95
C VAL A 259 8.80 3.47 5.25
N ALA A 260 8.14 4.41 5.95
CA ALA A 260 8.64 4.95 7.20
C ALA A 260 8.80 3.88 8.29
N PHE A 261 7.82 2.97 8.42
CA PHE A 261 7.89 1.88 9.40
C PHE A 261 8.95 0.85 9.07
N LYS A 262 9.09 0.47 7.81
CA LYS A 262 10.06 -0.56 7.39
C LYS A 262 11.49 -0.04 7.28
N SER A 263 11.68 1.28 7.27
CA SER A 263 13.00 1.89 7.14
C SER A 263 13.53 2.51 8.44
N GLY A 264 12.67 2.72 9.46
CA GLY A 264 12.96 3.58 10.62
C GLY A 264 13.30 2.89 11.95
N ASP A 265 13.33 1.56 12.04
CA ASP A 265 13.21 0.81 13.32
C ASP A 265 14.48 0.77 14.19
N ARG A 266 15.54 1.60 13.96
CA ARG A 266 16.83 1.43 14.66
C ARG A 266 17.49 2.65 15.29
N ALA A 267 17.07 3.85 15.00
CA ALA A 267 17.67 5.03 15.63
C ALA A 267 17.46 5.02 17.16
N GLY A 268 16.34 4.48 17.64
CA GLY A 268 16.01 4.41 19.06
C GLY A 268 16.82 3.38 19.87
N VAL A 269 17.17 2.23 19.28
CA VAL A 269 17.89 1.15 19.99
C VAL A 269 19.39 1.41 20.05
N ALA A 270 19.94 2.09 19.07
CA ALA A 270 21.36 2.48 19.08
C ALA A 270 21.63 3.62 20.09
N ALA A 271 20.75 4.61 20.17
CA ALA A 271 20.87 5.71 21.13
C ALA A 271 20.79 5.20 22.58
N SER A 272 19.87 4.29 22.91
CA SER A 272 19.75 3.73 24.26
C SER A 272 20.92 2.85 24.69
N ARG A 273 21.78 2.38 23.78
CA ARG A 273 22.99 1.59 24.10
C ARG A 273 24.23 2.44 24.26
N VAL A 274 24.24 3.64 23.72
CA VAL A 274 25.39 4.57 23.87
C VAL A 274 25.31 5.30 25.20
N ASP A 275 24.13 5.45 25.79
CA ASP A 275 23.91 6.21 27.04
C ASP A 275 23.84 5.34 28.31
N ASP A 276 24.26 4.03 28.27
CA ASP A 276 24.41 3.24 29.48
C ASP A 276 25.84 3.38 30.06
N PRO A 277 26.07 4.33 31.01
CA PRO A 277 27.38 4.57 31.64
C PRO A 277 27.90 3.32 32.38
N TRP A 278 27.00 2.42 32.76
CA TRP A 278 27.32 1.20 33.49
C TRP A 278 27.81 0.05 32.59
N ALA A 279 27.57 0.12 31.28
CA ALA A 279 28.10 -0.86 30.35
C ALA A 279 29.59 -0.71 30.08
N GLN A 280 30.14 0.49 30.27
CA GLN A 280 31.58 0.78 30.18
C GLN A 280 32.29 0.31 31.43
N GLN A 281 31.73 0.61 32.60
CA GLN A 281 32.33 0.25 33.90
C GLN A 281 32.42 -1.27 34.12
N ARG A 282 31.49 -2.03 33.56
CA ARG A 282 31.52 -3.52 33.58
C ARG A 282 32.61 -4.13 32.71
N ARG A 283 33.08 -3.45 31.66
CA ARG A 283 34.17 -3.92 30.79
C ARG A 283 35.55 -3.71 31.47
N ASP A 284 35.67 -2.66 32.24
CA ASP A 284 36.95 -2.33 32.88
C ASP A 284 37.26 -3.21 34.10
N HIS A 285 36.21 -3.77 34.75
CA HIS A 285 36.38 -4.73 35.86
C HIS A 285 36.78 -6.14 35.45
N HIS A 286 36.63 -6.53 34.16
CA HIS A 286 37.04 -7.85 33.65
C HIS A 286 38.48 -7.88 33.11
N LEU A 287 39.21 -6.74 33.10
CA LEU A 287 40.56 -6.65 32.59
C LEU A 287 41.61 -6.56 33.71
N VAL A 288 41.21 -6.61 35.00
CA VAL A 288 42.08 -6.48 36.17
C VAL A 288 42.00 -7.71 37.09
N GLY A 289 41.60 -8.87 36.52
CA GLY A 289 41.59 -10.17 37.25
C GLY A 289 42.50 -11.17 36.62
#